data_60b1a9d39e20089b6fa2d5dfa257d2b0
#
_entry.id   60b1a9d39e20089b6fa2d5dfa257d2b0
#
_cell.length_a   1.000
_cell.length_b   1.000
_cell.length_c   1.000
_cell.angle_alpha   90.00
_cell.angle_beta   90.00
_cell.angle_gamma   90.00
#
_symmetry.space_group_name_H-M   'P 1'
#
loop_
_entity.id
_entity.type
_entity.pdbx_description
1 polymer ?
#
loop_
_entity_poly.entity_id
_entity_poly.type
_entity_poly.pdbx_seq_one_letter_code
_entity_poly.pdbx_strand_id
1 'polypeptide(L)'
;MENFIGFFEGLESWHKLVWIVACLTGALSIESLRPLFKGGFRSLAHTKTNLVFLATLVLINVAVGALTVGLFIWIEDTGWGLLNMVEWPIWVELVVAIMAFDLISQYVAHLIVHRVKFLWRIHLVHHSDTKVDATTGTRLHPLDFLSRESFAILAVFVIGAPLAFYIF
;
A
#
# COMPACT_ATOMS: atom_id res chain seq x y z
N MET A 1 -17.54 7.38 15.67
CA MET A 1 -16.78 6.45 14.83
C MET A 1 -17.43 6.29 13.47
N GLU A 2 -18.75 6.09 13.38
CA GLU A 2 -19.50 6.01 12.11
C GLU A 2 -19.28 7.24 11.20
N ASN A 3 -19.29 8.45 11.75
CA ASN A 3 -18.98 9.69 10.99
C ASN A 3 -17.55 9.68 10.44
N PHE A 4 -16.61 9.04 11.13
CA PHE A 4 -15.23 8.96 10.71
C PHE A 4 -15.07 7.94 9.57
N ILE A 5 -15.68 6.77 9.68
CA ILE A 5 -15.70 5.76 8.62
C ILE A 5 -16.39 6.31 7.38
N GLY A 6 -17.58 6.89 7.53
CA GLY A 6 -18.33 7.49 6.42
C GLY A 6 -17.59 8.64 5.72
N PHE A 7 -16.70 9.35 6.42
CA PHE A 7 -15.82 10.34 5.78
C PHE A 7 -14.86 9.66 4.78
N PHE A 8 -14.23 8.54 5.18
CA PHE A 8 -13.28 7.84 4.29
C PHE A 8 -13.98 7.07 3.17
N GLU A 9 -15.16 6.53 3.40
CA GLU A 9 -15.99 5.90 2.36
C GLU A 9 -16.44 6.92 1.30
N GLY A 10 -16.72 8.14 1.72
CA GLY A 10 -17.11 9.25 0.82
C GLY A 10 -15.94 9.88 0.04
N LEU A 11 -14.68 9.44 0.27
CA LEU A 11 -13.54 9.99 -0.45
C LEU A 11 -13.50 9.49 -1.91
N GLU A 12 -13.67 10.41 -2.84
CA GLU A 12 -13.44 10.14 -4.26
C GLU A 12 -11.97 9.86 -4.56
N SER A 13 -11.70 9.12 -5.64
CA SER A 13 -10.34 8.70 -6.02
C SER A 13 -9.35 9.86 -6.17
N TRP A 14 -9.81 11.03 -6.56
CA TRP A 14 -8.96 12.21 -6.68
C TRP A 14 -8.47 12.76 -5.32
N HIS A 15 -9.26 12.62 -4.24
CA HIS A 15 -8.83 12.99 -2.89
C HIS A 15 -7.62 12.16 -2.46
N LYS A 16 -7.63 10.85 -2.76
CA LYS A 16 -6.50 9.96 -2.48
C LYS A 16 -5.26 10.38 -3.27
N LEU A 17 -5.43 10.74 -4.54
CA LEU A 17 -4.34 11.23 -5.37
C LEU A 17 -3.75 12.53 -4.80
N VAL A 18 -4.59 13.49 -4.43
CA VAL A 18 -4.16 14.75 -3.80
C VAL A 18 -3.38 14.47 -2.50
N TRP A 19 -3.86 13.54 -1.69
CA TRP A 19 -3.20 13.15 -0.45
C TRP A 19 -1.81 12.55 -0.70
N ILE A 20 -1.69 11.62 -1.64
CA ILE A 20 -0.42 11.01 -2.04
C ILE A 20 0.56 12.08 -2.52
N VAL A 21 0.12 12.98 -3.40
CA VAL A 21 0.93 14.07 -3.93
C VAL A 21 1.36 15.03 -2.82
N ALA A 22 0.47 15.37 -1.90
CA ALA A 22 0.76 16.25 -0.77
C ALA A 22 1.80 15.61 0.17
N CYS A 23 1.63 14.35 0.54
CA CYS A 23 2.58 13.62 1.38
C CYS A 23 3.96 13.50 0.71
N LEU A 24 4.01 13.13 -0.56
CA LEU A 24 5.25 13.02 -1.32
C LEU A 24 5.96 14.39 -1.43
N THR A 25 5.20 15.43 -1.76
CA THR A 25 5.74 16.80 -1.86
C THR A 25 6.26 17.29 -0.49
N GLY A 26 5.52 17.01 0.57
CA GLY A 26 5.92 17.32 1.94
C GLY A 26 7.22 16.61 2.33
N ALA A 27 7.29 15.31 2.10
CA ALA A 27 8.48 14.50 2.38
C ALA A 27 9.70 14.99 1.58
N LEU A 28 9.54 15.25 0.29
CA LEU A 28 10.59 15.79 -0.58
C LEU A 28 11.02 17.20 -0.15
N SER A 29 10.12 18.02 0.37
CA SER A 29 10.42 19.36 0.89
C SER A 29 11.24 19.28 2.19
N ILE A 30 10.83 18.43 3.13
CA ILE A 30 11.57 18.19 4.38
C ILE A 30 12.96 17.67 4.08
N GLU A 31 13.10 16.71 3.19
CA GLU A 31 14.38 16.15 2.79
C GLU A 31 15.28 17.18 2.09
N SER A 32 14.71 18.12 1.34
CA SER A 32 15.43 19.22 0.72
C SER A 32 16.04 20.19 1.76
N LEU A 33 15.31 20.41 2.86
CA LEU A 33 15.73 21.27 3.94
C LEU A 33 16.77 20.58 4.85
N ARG A 34 16.68 19.25 4.98
CA ARG A 34 17.57 18.44 5.82
C ARG A 34 18.01 17.17 5.07
N PRO A 35 18.90 17.31 4.07
CA PRO A 35 19.34 16.16 3.28
C PRO A 35 20.12 15.17 4.16
N LEU A 36 19.82 13.88 4.00
CA LEU A 36 20.50 12.78 4.70
C LEU A 36 22.00 12.75 4.38
N PHE A 37 22.37 13.12 3.15
CA PHE A 37 23.75 13.12 2.67
C PHE A 37 24.23 14.55 2.39
N LYS A 38 25.38 14.93 2.97
CA LYS A 38 26.04 16.22 2.67
C LYS A 38 26.47 16.24 1.21
N GLY A 39 25.97 17.21 0.45
CA GLY A 39 26.31 17.38 -0.97
C GLY A 39 25.16 17.21 -1.97
N GLY A 40 23.95 17.01 -1.45
CA GLY A 40 22.72 17.01 -2.27
C GLY A 40 22.66 15.87 -3.29
N PHE A 41 22.03 14.78 -2.94
CA PHE A 41 21.91 13.60 -3.80
C PHE A 41 20.84 13.70 -4.89
N ARG A 42 20.10 14.79 -4.97
CA ARG A 42 19.03 14.91 -5.94
C ARG A 42 19.56 15.00 -7.38
N SER A 43 19.58 13.84 -8.03
CA SER A 43 19.66 13.79 -9.48
C SER A 43 18.23 13.75 -10.02
N LEU A 44 17.84 14.72 -10.85
CA LEU A 44 16.54 14.70 -11.55
C LEU A 44 16.31 13.36 -12.28
N ALA A 45 17.38 12.74 -12.78
CA ALA A 45 17.32 11.42 -13.40
C ALA A 45 16.89 10.32 -12.41
N HIS A 46 17.39 10.36 -11.18
CA HIS A 46 17.01 9.41 -10.12
C HIS A 46 15.53 9.56 -9.75
N THR A 47 15.11 10.76 -9.39
CA THR A 47 13.70 11.04 -9.06
C THR A 47 12.77 10.69 -10.22
N LYS A 48 13.14 11.03 -11.47
CA LYS A 48 12.37 10.67 -12.67
C LYS A 48 12.21 9.15 -12.80
N THR A 49 13.28 8.38 -12.58
CA THR A 49 13.21 6.92 -12.62
C THR A 49 12.21 6.38 -11.60
N ASN A 50 12.26 6.85 -10.37
CA ASN A 50 11.34 6.40 -9.31
C ASN A 50 9.89 6.83 -9.61
N LEU A 51 9.67 8.02 -10.18
CA LEU A 51 8.33 8.46 -10.60
C LEU A 51 7.78 7.65 -11.79
N VAL A 52 8.62 7.14 -12.68
CA VAL A 52 8.18 6.20 -13.74
C VAL A 52 7.69 4.89 -13.12
N PHE A 53 8.40 4.36 -12.12
CA PHE A 53 7.90 3.22 -11.36
C PHE A 53 6.55 3.54 -10.70
N LEU A 54 6.44 4.67 -9.99
CA LEU A 54 5.17 5.10 -9.39
C LEU A 54 4.03 5.13 -10.40
N ALA A 55 4.23 5.76 -11.56
CA ALA A 55 3.21 5.82 -12.61
C ALA A 55 2.79 4.42 -13.09
N THR A 56 3.75 3.50 -13.24
CA THR A 56 3.48 2.11 -13.61
C THR A 56 2.66 1.40 -12.53
N LEU A 57 3.01 1.59 -11.25
CA LEU A 57 2.28 1.00 -10.13
C LEU A 57 0.84 1.54 -10.04
N VAL A 58 0.64 2.84 -10.26
CA VAL A 58 -0.70 3.45 -10.28
C VAL A 58 -1.57 2.82 -11.37
N LEU A 59 -1.03 2.61 -12.57
CA LEU A 59 -1.77 1.95 -13.67
C LEU A 59 -2.16 0.51 -13.32
N ILE A 60 -1.25 -0.25 -12.72
CA ILE A 60 -1.53 -1.62 -12.27
C ILE A 60 -2.56 -1.61 -11.14
N ASN A 61 -2.45 -0.67 -10.20
CA ASN A 61 -3.38 -0.55 -9.07
C ASN A 61 -4.81 -0.30 -9.53
N VAL A 62 -5.02 0.46 -10.62
CA VAL A 62 -6.37 0.65 -11.20
C VAL A 62 -7.00 -0.68 -11.62
N ALA A 63 -6.21 -1.56 -12.26
CA ALA A 63 -6.71 -2.87 -12.69
C ALA A 63 -6.94 -3.82 -11.51
N VAL A 64 -6.01 -3.86 -10.54
CA VAL A 64 -6.13 -4.70 -9.33
C VAL A 64 -7.23 -4.19 -8.42
N GLY A 65 -7.41 -2.87 -8.34
CA GLY A 65 -8.43 -2.23 -7.51
C GLY A 65 -9.85 -2.68 -7.86
N ALA A 66 -10.15 -2.92 -9.14
CA ALA A 66 -11.46 -3.46 -9.55
C ALA A 66 -11.71 -4.86 -8.97
N LEU A 67 -10.70 -5.73 -8.93
CA LEU A 67 -10.80 -7.07 -8.31
C LEU A 67 -10.98 -6.95 -6.80
N THR A 68 -10.24 -6.05 -6.18
CA THR A 68 -10.30 -5.81 -4.73
C THR A 68 -11.69 -5.31 -4.31
N VAL A 69 -12.26 -4.35 -5.05
CA VAL A 69 -13.63 -3.86 -4.80
C VAL A 69 -14.65 -4.99 -4.96
N GLY A 70 -14.52 -5.82 -6.00
CA GLY A 70 -15.40 -7.00 -6.19
C GLY A 70 -15.32 -7.97 -5.01
N LEU A 71 -14.15 -8.18 -4.43
CA LEU A 71 -13.98 -9.01 -3.23
C LEU A 71 -14.67 -8.39 -2.01
N PHE A 72 -14.57 -7.09 -1.80
CA PHE A 72 -15.25 -6.41 -0.69
C PHE A 72 -16.78 -6.52 -0.80
N ILE A 73 -17.34 -6.30 -1.98
CA ILE A 73 -18.78 -6.48 -2.23
C ILE A 73 -19.20 -7.92 -1.91
N TRP A 74 -18.44 -8.91 -2.37
CA TRP A 74 -18.72 -10.31 -2.07
C TRP A 74 -18.64 -10.64 -0.57
N ILE A 75 -17.66 -10.07 0.16
CA ILE A 75 -17.55 -10.24 1.61
C ILE A 75 -18.76 -9.65 2.33
N GLU A 76 -19.18 -8.44 1.94
CA GLU A 76 -20.34 -7.76 2.50
C GLU A 76 -21.63 -8.57 2.26
N ASP A 77 -21.85 -9.05 1.03
CA ASP A 77 -23.02 -9.84 0.68
C ASP A 77 -23.09 -11.20 1.39
N THR A 78 -21.95 -11.82 1.64
CA THR A 78 -21.88 -13.18 2.23
C THR A 78 -21.64 -13.21 3.73
N GLY A 79 -21.20 -12.10 4.33
CA GLY A 79 -20.73 -12.08 5.71
C GLY A 79 -19.48 -12.94 5.94
N TRP A 80 -18.65 -13.13 4.89
CA TRP A 80 -17.44 -13.94 4.98
C TRP A 80 -16.34 -13.24 5.77
N GLY A 81 -15.53 -14.03 6.51
CA GLY A 81 -14.29 -13.62 7.12
C GLY A 81 -14.28 -13.69 8.64
N LEU A 82 -13.09 -13.67 9.23
CA LEU A 82 -12.91 -13.86 10.67
C LEU A 82 -13.59 -12.79 11.51
N LEU A 83 -13.61 -11.54 11.06
CA LEU A 83 -14.27 -10.45 11.79
C LEU A 83 -15.79 -10.58 11.79
N ASN A 84 -16.38 -11.23 10.78
CA ASN A 84 -17.82 -11.41 10.69
C ASN A 84 -18.34 -12.63 11.47
N MET A 85 -17.45 -13.41 12.10
CA MET A 85 -17.83 -14.57 12.91
C MET A 85 -18.31 -14.21 14.32
N VAL A 86 -17.98 -13.03 14.82
CA VAL A 86 -18.29 -12.55 16.18
C VAL A 86 -18.61 -11.06 16.13
N GLU A 87 -19.56 -10.63 16.91
CA GLU A 87 -19.86 -9.20 17.09
C GLU A 87 -18.77 -8.54 17.94
N TRP A 88 -17.95 -7.73 17.30
CA TRP A 88 -16.90 -6.96 17.96
C TRP A 88 -17.31 -5.49 18.11
N PRO A 89 -16.82 -4.80 19.15
CA PRO A 89 -16.81 -3.34 19.10
C PRO A 89 -16.00 -2.83 17.90
N ILE A 90 -16.52 -1.88 17.13
CA ILE A 90 -15.92 -1.41 15.86
C ILE A 90 -14.44 -0.97 15.98
N TRP A 91 -14.05 -0.45 17.14
CA TRP A 91 -12.65 -0.10 17.38
C TRP A 91 -11.72 -1.31 17.50
N VAL A 92 -12.24 -2.45 18.01
CA VAL A 92 -11.51 -3.73 18.06
C VAL A 92 -11.34 -4.29 16.65
N GLU A 93 -12.42 -4.28 15.86
CA GLU A 93 -12.38 -4.71 14.45
C GLU A 93 -11.35 -3.91 13.67
N LEU A 94 -11.33 -2.58 13.82
CA LEU A 94 -10.37 -1.71 13.17
C LEU A 94 -8.93 -2.07 13.55
N VAL A 95 -8.64 -2.23 14.84
CA VAL A 95 -7.29 -2.57 15.31
C VAL A 95 -6.87 -3.95 14.80
N VAL A 96 -7.76 -4.95 14.89
CA VAL A 96 -7.47 -6.31 14.40
C VAL A 96 -7.24 -6.31 12.89
N ALA A 97 -8.07 -5.58 12.12
CA ALA A 97 -7.91 -5.46 10.67
C ALA A 97 -6.57 -4.83 10.30
N ILE A 98 -6.21 -3.69 10.89
CA ILE A 98 -4.94 -3.00 10.64
C ILE A 98 -3.76 -3.92 10.97
N MET A 99 -3.77 -4.56 12.14
CA MET A 99 -2.69 -5.47 12.54
C MET A 99 -2.57 -6.67 11.60
N ALA A 100 -3.69 -7.24 11.17
CA ALA A 100 -3.69 -8.39 10.27
C ALA A 100 -3.24 -8.00 8.85
N PHE A 101 -3.67 -6.85 8.35
CA PHE A 101 -3.21 -6.32 7.06
C PHE A 101 -1.71 -6.06 7.11
N ASP A 102 -1.20 -5.38 8.14
CA ASP A 102 0.23 -5.13 8.28
C ASP A 102 1.02 -6.45 8.37
N LEU A 103 0.58 -7.39 9.20
CA LEU A 103 1.24 -8.68 9.34
C LEU A 103 1.29 -9.45 8.04
N ILE A 104 0.19 -9.58 7.32
CA ILE A 104 0.08 -10.46 6.14
C ILE A 104 0.65 -9.75 4.90
N SER A 105 0.20 -8.52 4.61
CA SER A 105 0.55 -7.85 3.36
C SER A 105 1.89 -7.11 3.40
N GLN A 106 2.36 -6.71 4.59
CA GLN A 106 3.64 -6.04 4.72
C GLN A 106 4.72 -7.01 5.22
N TYR A 107 4.56 -7.56 6.43
CA TYR A 107 5.62 -8.36 7.04
C TYR A 107 5.80 -9.72 6.36
N VAL A 108 4.75 -10.54 6.25
CA VAL A 108 4.83 -11.90 5.67
C VAL A 108 5.18 -11.83 4.18
N ALA A 109 4.51 -10.95 3.43
CA ALA A 109 4.82 -10.74 2.01
C ALA A 109 6.30 -10.35 1.83
N HIS A 110 6.79 -9.38 2.60
CA HIS A 110 8.18 -8.92 2.53
C HIS A 110 9.18 -10.03 2.93
N LEU A 111 8.86 -10.80 3.96
CA LEU A 111 9.67 -11.96 4.35
C LEU A 111 9.77 -12.99 3.22
N ILE A 112 8.67 -13.26 2.53
CA ILE A 112 8.61 -14.22 1.43
C ILE A 112 9.41 -13.73 0.22
N VAL A 113 9.29 -12.46 -0.16
CA VAL A 113 10.07 -11.93 -1.30
C VAL A 113 11.57 -11.95 -1.02
N HIS A 114 11.99 -11.84 0.24
CA HIS A 114 13.41 -12.02 0.64
C HIS A 114 13.87 -13.49 0.69
N ARG A 115 12.96 -14.42 0.91
CA ARG A 115 13.29 -15.87 1.05
C ARG A 115 13.20 -16.65 -0.26
N VAL A 116 12.29 -16.29 -1.14
CA VAL A 116 12.07 -16.97 -2.41
C VAL A 116 12.97 -16.37 -3.49
N LYS A 117 13.93 -17.14 -3.97
CA LYS A 117 14.97 -16.69 -4.92
C LYS A 117 14.43 -15.98 -6.17
N PHE A 118 13.30 -16.46 -6.73
CA PHE A 118 12.66 -15.81 -7.88
C PHE A 118 12.11 -14.41 -7.49
N LEU A 119 11.38 -14.33 -6.39
CA LEU A 119 10.80 -13.07 -5.91
C LEU A 119 11.89 -12.08 -5.47
N TRP A 120 12.96 -12.58 -4.85
CA TRP A 120 14.12 -11.77 -4.50
C TRP A 120 14.74 -11.07 -5.72
N ARG A 121 14.87 -11.75 -6.84
CA ARG A 121 15.41 -11.14 -8.08
C ARG A 121 14.57 -9.96 -8.56
N ILE A 122 13.26 -10.03 -8.37
CA ILE A 122 12.31 -8.98 -8.72
C ILE A 122 12.40 -7.84 -7.70
N HIS A 123 12.44 -8.19 -6.43
CA HIS A 123 12.52 -7.26 -5.30
C HIS A 123 13.87 -6.51 -5.22
N LEU A 124 14.92 -7.04 -5.82
CA LEU A 124 16.20 -6.34 -5.98
C LEU A 124 16.09 -4.98 -6.67
N VAL A 125 15.07 -4.73 -7.46
CA VAL A 125 14.81 -3.41 -8.05
C VAL A 125 14.62 -2.38 -6.94
N HIS A 126 13.88 -2.72 -5.88
CA HIS A 126 13.72 -1.87 -4.71
C HIS A 126 15.06 -1.65 -3.98
N HIS A 127 15.81 -2.72 -3.75
CA HIS A 127 17.12 -2.66 -3.09
C HIS A 127 18.27 -2.15 -3.97
N SER A 128 18.03 -1.89 -5.26
CA SER A 128 19.04 -1.33 -6.17
C SER A 128 19.24 0.17 -6.03
N ASP A 129 18.43 0.84 -5.21
CA ASP A 129 18.58 2.27 -4.99
C ASP A 129 19.76 2.56 -4.08
N THR A 130 20.77 3.21 -4.64
CA THR A 130 22.00 3.61 -3.90
C THR A 130 21.89 5.03 -3.35
N LYS A 131 20.80 5.74 -3.63
CA LYS A 131 20.59 7.14 -3.26
C LYS A 131 19.18 7.29 -2.65
N VAL A 132 19.01 6.67 -1.50
CA VAL A 132 17.71 6.61 -0.82
C VAL A 132 17.18 8.01 -0.55
N ASP A 133 15.99 8.28 -1.08
CA ASP A 133 15.21 9.50 -0.84
C ASP A 133 13.71 9.16 -0.68
N ALA A 134 12.87 10.16 -0.48
CA ALA A 134 11.43 9.96 -0.31
C ALA A 134 10.76 9.24 -1.51
N THR A 135 11.36 9.27 -2.70
CA THR A 135 10.83 8.57 -3.88
C THR A 135 11.25 7.10 -3.96
N THR A 136 12.25 6.68 -3.17
CA THR A 136 12.74 5.28 -3.18
C THR A 136 11.64 4.28 -2.84
N GLY A 137 10.71 4.63 -1.97
CA GLY A 137 9.56 3.79 -1.63
C GLY A 137 8.68 3.43 -2.84
N THR A 138 8.71 4.23 -3.91
CA THR A 138 7.95 3.96 -5.13
C THR A 138 8.71 3.12 -6.16
N ARG A 139 9.99 2.80 -5.90
CA ARG A 139 10.86 2.02 -6.78
C ARG A 139 10.59 0.52 -6.61
N LEU A 140 9.47 0.06 -7.16
CA LEU A 140 9.06 -1.33 -7.12
C LEU A 140 8.90 -1.89 -8.52
N HIS A 141 9.40 -3.11 -8.74
CA HIS A 141 9.12 -3.83 -9.98
C HIS A 141 7.62 -4.18 -10.06
N PRO A 142 6.95 -4.08 -11.21
CA PRO A 142 5.53 -4.43 -11.35
C PRO A 142 5.13 -5.78 -10.75
N LEU A 143 5.93 -6.82 -10.93
CA LEU A 143 5.66 -8.14 -10.34
C LEU A 143 5.89 -8.19 -8.82
N ASP A 144 6.75 -7.35 -8.26
CA ASP A 144 6.90 -7.22 -6.80
C ASP A 144 5.64 -6.59 -6.21
N PHE A 145 5.15 -5.53 -6.84
CA PHE A 145 3.89 -4.90 -6.48
C PHE A 145 2.72 -5.90 -6.54
N LEU A 146 2.55 -6.60 -7.66
CA LEU A 146 1.50 -7.62 -7.81
C LEU A 146 1.61 -8.74 -6.77
N SER A 147 2.83 -9.15 -6.41
CA SER A 147 3.04 -10.13 -5.34
C SER A 147 2.51 -9.59 -4.00
N ARG A 148 2.85 -8.37 -3.63
CA ARG A 148 2.37 -7.72 -2.40
C ARG A 148 0.87 -7.54 -2.40
N GLU A 149 0.27 -7.09 -3.51
CA GLU A 149 -1.18 -6.95 -3.66
C GLU A 149 -1.89 -8.31 -3.53
N SER A 150 -1.29 -9.40 -3.98
CA SER A 150 -1.84 -10.74 -3.78
C SER A 150 -1.94 -11.11 -2.30
N PHE A 151 -0.96 -10.71 -1.48
CA PHE A 151 -1.02 -10.89 -0.03
C PHE A 151 -2.02 -9.94 0.63
N ALA A 152 -2.18 -8.72 0.12
CA ALA A 152 -3.21 -7.79 0.60
C ALA A 152 -4.61 -8.33 0.32
N ILE A 153 -4.87 -8.83 -0.88
CA ILE A 153 -6.13 -9.49 -1.25
C ILE A 153 -6.38 -10.73 -0.37
N LEU A 154 -5.34 -11.54 -0.12
CA LEU A 154 -5.43 -12.67 0.80
C LEU A 154 -5.80 -12.23 2.21
N ALA A 155 -5.20 -11.15 2.72
CA ALA A 155 -5.52 -10.61 4.03
C ALA A 155 -6.98 -10.15 4.10
N VAL A 156 -7.46 -9.41 3.08
CA VAL A 156 -8.85 -9.00 2.95
C VAL A 156 -9.79 -10.22 2.99
N PHE A 157 -9.48 -11.23 2.19
CA PHE A 157 -10.28 -12.46 2.10
C PHE A 157 -10.35 -13.20 3.44
N VAL A 158 -9.22 -13.35 4.14
CA VAL A 158 -9.17 -14.08 5.43
C VAL A 158 -9.87 -13.30 6.54
N ILE A 159 -9.62 -12.01 6.62
CA ILE A 159 -10.12 -11.17 7.70
C ILE A 159 -11.59 -10.82 7.50
N GLY A 160 -12.01 -10.55 6.27
CA GLY A 160 -13.38 -10.10 5.98
C GLY A 160 -13.68 -8.70 6.49
N ALA A 161 -12.67 -7.82 6.48
CA ALA A 161 -12.84 -6.45 6.96
C ALA A 161 -13.64 -5.59 5.96
N PRO A 162 -14.38 -4.58 6.44
CA PRO A 162 -15.01 -3.59 5.58
C PRO A 162 -14.00 -2.83 4.70
N LEU A 163 -14.44 -2.39 3.51
CA LEU A 163 -13.61 -1.60 2.59
C LEU A 163 -13.00 -0.37 3.27
N ALA A 164 -13.74 0.28 4.17
CA ALA A 164 -13.28 1.44 4.93
C ALA A 164 -11.96 1.17 5.67
N PHE A 165 -11.78 -0.03 6.22
CA PHE A 165 -10.57 -0.39 6.99
C PHE A 165 -9.35 -0.67 6.10
N TYR A 166 -9.59 -0.99 4.83
CA TYR A 166 -8.52 -1.19 3.85
C TYR A 166 -8.01 0.15 3.28
N ILE A 167 -8.87 1.16 3.25
CA ILE A 167 -8.53 2.50 2.74
C ILE A 167 -7.66 3.28 3.74
N PHE A 168 -7.74 2.92 5.01
CA PHE A 168 -6.95 3.46 6.10
C PHE A 168 -5.49 3.07 6.00
#